data_45056160d16555bc5460ff14f2dd5fc3
#
_entry.id   45056160d16555bc5460ff14f2dd5fc3
#
_cell.length_a   1.000
_cell.length_b   1.000
_cell.length_c   1.000
_cell.angle_alpha   90.00
_cell.angle_beta   90.00
_cell.angle_gamma   90.00
#
_symmetry.space_group_name_H-M   'P 1'
#
loop_
_entity.id
_entity.type
_entity.pdbx_description
1 polymer ?
#
loop_
_entity_poly.entity_id
_entity_poly.type
_entity_poly.pdbx_seq_one_letter_code
_entity_poly.pdbx_strand_id
1 'polypeptide(L)'
;MARAMDSGETICYPVLRHFFEGGVRVKRLLCLLLALMLIPCASALGEEDDGTMEFKSLLRSRILEILNAWPAKDQYAIMFLIYPNEAHTYRGYSNLTEFQMLYKCESDMGKHTNPFFAPADEDEERWNPAYWDMDLKQPVISYWEPNQYAEALIDWYEAAGVQRIGYEDHTLDYDSEMRYIGKGPNGLPELLSLIADIAAELQTDGVIEKKFGRKIPIILADLETAWYMIEATQAANPNGEADAYLQACKRQAEQAEAMREMYANEIEELMKRRNR
;
A
#
# COMPACT_ATOMS: atom_id res chain seq x y z
N MET A 1 33.58 -34.75 -24.98
CA MET A 1 32.98 -34.50 -26.33
C MET A 1 32.10 -33.28 -26.25
N ALA A 2 32.61 -32.18 -26.77
CA ALA A 2 32.01 -30.87 -26.73
C ALA A 2 30.90 -30.72 -27.77
N ARG A 3 29.89 -29.89 -27.48
CA ARG A 3 29.29 -28.99 -28.47
C ARG A 3 28.58 -27.82 -27.78
N ALA A 4 29.21 -26.69 -27.95
CA ALA A 4 28.60 -25.38 -27.83
C ALA A 4 27.57 -25.18 -28.97
N MET A 5 26.49 -24.49 -28.72
CA MET A 5 25.74 -23.77 -29.75
C MET A 5 25.42 -22.36 -29.21
N ASP A 6 26.19 -21.50 -29.78
CA ASP A 6 26.06 -20.05 -29.93
C ASP A 6 24.86 -19.75 -30.86
N SER A 7 24.26 -18.63 -30.63
CA SER A 7 23.86 -17.58 -31.57
C SER A 7 22.64 -16.79 -31.07
N GLY A 8 22.96 -15.64 -30.49
CA GLY A 8 22.01 -14.54 -30.38
C GLY A 8 21.71 -13.98 -31.77
N GLU A 9 20.47 -13.81 -32.10
CA GLU A 9 20.03 -12.94 -33.19
C GLU A 9 19.22 -11.78 -32.62
N THR A 10 19.91 -10.67 -32.54
CA THR A 10 19.31 -9.34 -32.38
C THR A 10 18.59 -8.98 -33.67
N ILE A 11 17.28 -9.03 -33.70
CA ILE A 11 16.48 -8.53 -34.82
C ILE A 11 16.43 -7.00 -34.70
N CYS A 12 17.34 -6.33 -35.41
CA CYS A 12 17.25 -4.91 -35.73
C CYS A 12 16.18 -4.72 -36.80
N TYR A 13 15.14 -3.94 -36.49
CA TYR A 13 14.21 -3.41 -37.49
C TYR A 13 14.77 -2.11 -38.10
N PRO A 14 15.21 -2.09 -39.36
CA PRO A 14 15.54 -0.88 -40.06
C PRO A 14 14.39 -0.48 -41.01
N VAL A 15 13.30 0.07 -40.50
CA VAL A 15 12.29 0.71 -41.36
C VAL A 15 11.70 1.90 -40.61
N LEU A 16 12.37 3.03 -40.62
CA LEU A 16 11.74 4.35 -40.37
C LEU A 16 12.78 5.50 -40.62
N ARG A 17 13.50 5.46 -41.74
CA ARG A 17 14.45 6.54 -42.04
C ARG A 17 14.18 7.31 -43.33
N HIS A 18 13.01 7.17 -43.98
CA HIS A 18 12.73 7.84 -45.24
C HIS A 18 11.42 8.63 -45.35
N PHE A 19 10.88 9.13 -44.21
CA PHE A 19 9.66 9.95 -44.28
C PHE A 19 9.80 11.35 -43.67
N PHE A 20 10.98 11.98 -43.73
CA PHE A 20 11.16 13.29 -43.16
C PHE A 20 11.74 14.35 -44.14
N GLU A 21 11.28 14.31 -45.39
CA GLU A 21 11.49 15.43 -46.32
C GLU A 21 10.19 15.82 -47.05
N GLY A 22 9.22 16.29 -46.31
CA GLY A 22 7.99 16.85 -46.84
C GLY A 22 7.56 18.06 -46.03
N GLY A 23 7.43 19.21 -46.71
CA GLY A 23 7.31 20.54 -46.18
C GLY A 23 6.29 20.76 -45.05
N VAL A 24 6.53 21.80 -44.27
CA VAL A 24 5.84 22.26 -43.04
C VAL A 24 4.30 22.29 -43.14
N ARG A 25 3.73 22.38 -44.34
CA ARG A 25 2.25 22.39 -44.53
C ARG A 25 1.61 21.00 -44.38
N VAL A 26 2.29 19.91 -44.76
CA VAL A 26 1.76 18.55 -44.63
C VAL A 26 1.81 18.10 -43.15
N LYS A 27 2.84 18.53 -42.42
CA LYS A 27 2.96 18.22 -40.98
C LYS A 27 1.83 18.83 -40.14
N ARG A 28 1.41 20.07 -40.47
CA ARG A 28 0.28 20.73 -39.76
C ARG A 28 -1.06 20.07 -40.04
N LEU A 29 -1.28 19.58 -41.26
CA LEU A 29 -2.50 18.91 -41.66
C LEU A 29 -2.59 17.50 -41.02
N LEU A 30 -1.45 16.79 -40.94
CA LEU A 30 -1.39 15.45 -40.30
C LEU A 30 -1.59 15.53 -38.79
N CYS A 31 -1.03 16.54 -38.13
CA CYS A 31 -1.27 16.76 -36.68
C CYS A 31 -2.73 17.16 -36.40
N LEU A 32 -3.39 17.92 -37.28
CA LEU A 32 -4.80 18.28 -37.13
C LEU A 32 -5.72 17.06 -37.37
N LEU A 33 -5.41 16.19 -38.34
CA LEU A 33 -6.13 14.97 -38.61
C LEU A 33 -5.95 13.93 -37.48
N LEU A 34 -4.73 13.81 -36.92
CA LEU A 34 -4.47 12.96 -35.74
C LEU A 34 -5.19 13.50 -34.47
N ALA A 35 -5.22 14.81 -34.26
CA ALA A 35 -5.94 15.43 -33.17
C ALA A 35 -7.47 15.24 -33.31
N LEU A 36 -8.01 15.29 -34.55
CA LEU A 36 -9.42 15.06 -34.81
C LEU A 36 -9.81 13.57 -34.74
N MET A 37 -8.87 12.64 -34.92
CA MET A 37 -9.13 11.20 -34.71
C MET A 37 -9.02 10.76 -33.25
N LEU A 38 -8.35 11.55 -32.38
CA LEU A 38 -8.24 11.26 -30.94
C LEU A 38 -9.42 11.80 -30.12
N ILE A 39 -10.22 12.73 -30.66
CA ILE A 39 -11.36 13.32 -29.97
C ILE A 39 -12.57 12.36 -29.80
N PRO A 40 -12.86 11.40 -30.73
CA PRO A 40 -14.01 10.53 -30.51
C PRO A 40 -13.76 9.33 -29.59
N CYS A 41 -12.49 9.00 -29.24
CA CYS A 41 -12.22 7.88 -28.33
C CYS A 41 -12.24 8.24 -26.84
N ALA A 42 -12.18 9.53 -26.51
CA ALA A 42 -12.22 9.99 -25.11
C ALA A 42 -13.66 10.16 -24.57
N SER A 43 -14.68 10.10 -25.42
CA SER A 43 -16.06 10.31 -25.02
C SER A 43 -16.95 9.07 -25.14
N ALA A 44 -16.37 7.88 -25.33
CA ALA A 44 -17.10 6.62 -25.41
C ALA A 44 -16.77 5.61 -24.30
N LEU A 45 -15.90 5.97 -23.37
CA LEU A 45 -15.86 5.32 -22.06
C LEU A 45 -16.86 6.10 -21.19
N GLY A 46 -18.12 5.73 -21.24
CA GLY A 46 -19.01 5.97 -20.12
C GLY A 46 -18.33 5.32 -18.94
N GLU A 47 -17.80 6.12 -18.02
CA GLU A 47 -17.50 5.63 -16.68
C GLU A 47 -18.83 5.06 -16.18
N GLU A 48 -18.98 3.74 -16.22
CA GLU A 48 -19.95 3.08 -15.38
C GLU A 48 -19.53 3.50 -13.97
N ASP A 49 -20.39 4.29 -13.33
CA ASP A 49 -20.24 4.66 -11.93
C ASP A 49 -20.37 3.36 -11.13
N ASP A 50 -19.23 2.77 -10.81
CA ASP A 50 -19.10 1.54 -10.02
C ASP A 50 -19.32 1.81 -8.51
N GLY A 51 -19.83 2.97 -8.13
CA GLY A 51 -20.04 3.39 -6.75
C GLY A 51 -18.76 3.83 -6.04
N THR A 52 -17.59 3.84 -6.73
CA THR A 52 -16.30 4.17 -6.12
C THR A 52 -16.30 5.57 -5.50
N MET A 53 -16.86 6.57 -6.18
CA MET A 53 -16.90 7.95 -5.68
C MET A 53 -17.81 8.07 -4.45
N GLU A 54 -18.92 7.36 -4.41
CA GLU A 54 -19.82 7.34 -3.27
C GLU A 54 -19.16 6.69 -2.06
N PHE A 55 -18.57 5.51 -2.23
CA PHE A 55 -17.87 4.80 -1.17
C PHE A 55 -16.65 5.60 -0.67
N LYS A 56 -15.86 6.20 -1.56
CA LYS A 56 -14.74 7.09 -1.22
C LYS A 56 -15.20 8.26 -0.35
N SER A 57 -16.30 8.91 -0.73
CA SER A 57 -16.89 10.02 0.02
C SER A 57 -17.36 9.59 1.41
N LEU A 58 -17.98 8.42 1.51
CA LEU A 58 -18.45 7.82 2.77
C LEU A 58 -17.26 7.56 3.71
N LEU A 59 -16.19 6.90 3.23
CA LEU A 59 -14.98 6.64 4.01
C LEU A 59 -14.29 7.93 4.44
N ARG A 60 -14.11 8.87 3.51
CA ARG A 60 -13.48 10.17 3.79
C ARG A 60 -14.24 10.91 4.91
N SER A 61 -15.56 10.88 4.87
CA SER A 61 -16.40 11.51 5.90
C SER A 61 -16.17 10.87 7.27
N ARG A 62 -16.08 9.54 7.34
CA ARG A 62 -15.79 8.83 8.60
C ARG A 62 -14.39 9.14 9.13
N ILE A 63 -13.40 9.13 8.27
CA ILE A 63 -12.01 9.49 8.62
C ILE A 63 -11.96 10.91 9.20
N LEU A 64 -12.63 11.86 8.58
CA LEU A 64 -12.71 13.24 9.06
C LEU A 64 -13.43 13.34 10.41
N GLU A 65 -14.49 12.59 10.64
CA GLU A 65 -15.18 12.53 11.93
C GLU A 65 -14.22 12.10 13.04
N ILE A 66 -13.47 11.01 12.82
CA ILE A 66 -12.50 10.49 13.78
C ILE A 66 -11.37 11.50 14.02
N LEU A 67 -10.78 12.06 12.95
CA LEU A 67 -9.74 13.07 13.06
C LEU A 67 -10.22 14.28 13.85
N ASN A 68 -11.45 14.75 13.65
CA ASN A 68 -12.00 15.89 14.36
C ASN A 68 -12.22 15.60 15.85
N ALA A 69 -12.57 14.36 16.21
CA ALA A 69 -12.77 13.95 17.60
C ALA A 69 -11.44 13.83 18.39
N TRP A 70 -10.32 13.60 17.71
CA TRP A 70 -9.02 13.49 18.39
C TRP A 70 -8.55 14.81 18.99
N PRO A 71 -7.89 14.79 20.16
CA PRO A 71 -7.26 15.98 20.70
C PRO A 71 -6.08 16.40 19.83
N ALA A 72 -5.85 17.69 19.69
CA ALA A 72 -4.58 18.21 19.16
C ALA A 72 -3.54 18.22 20.28
N LYS A 73 -2.55 17.35 20.19
CA LYS A 73 -1.43 17.22 21.13
C LYS A 73 -0.12 17.23 20.33
N ASP A 74 0.84 16.47 20.79
CA ASP A 74 2.15 16.26 20.15
C ASP A 74 2.20 15.02 19.25
N GLN A 75 1.07 14.69 18.58
CA GLN A 75 1.02 13.58 17.63
C GLN A 75 2.13 13.74 16.60
N TYR A 76 2.88 12.66 16.35
CA TYR A 76 3.91 12.65 15.32
C TYR A 76 3.54 11.78 14.13
N ALA A 77 2.58 10.87 14.27
CA ALA A 77 2.07 10.04 13.19
C ALA A 77 0.63 9.62 13.42
N ILE A 78 -0.07 9.37 12.32
CA ILE A 78 -1.36 8.72 12.24
C ILE A 78 -1.14 7.35 11.60
N MET A 79 -1.77 6.31 12.11
CA MET A 79 -1.78 4.99 11.50
C MET A 79 -3.18 4.65 11.02
N PHE A 80 -3.26 4.22 9.78
CA PHE A 80 -4.38 3.51 9.18
C PHE A 80 -4.04 2.03 9.23
N LEU A 81 -4.53 1.34 10.27
CA LEU A 81 -4.31 -0.08 10.47
C LEU A 81 -5.33 -0.86 9.66
N ILE A 82 -4.86 -1.57 8.63
CA ILE A 82 -5.69 -2.24 7.62
C ILE A 82 -5.21 -3.68 7.53
N TYR A 83 -6.07 -4.63 7.86
CA TYR A 83 -5.69 -6.04 7.88
C TYR A 83 -6.89 -6.94 7.55
N PRO A 84 -6.67 -8.10 6.92
CA PRO A 84 -7.71 -9.09 6.73
C PRO A 84 -8.15 -9.69 8.07
N ASN A 85 -9.45 -9.85 8.27
CA ASN A 85 -10.01 -10.47 9.46
C ASN A 85 -10.44 -11.91 9.17
N GLU A 86 -9.57 -12.85 9.51
CA GLU A 86 -9.82 -14.28 9.31
C GLU A 86 -10.84 -14.87 10.30
N ALA A 87 -11.07 -14.17 11.42
CA ALA A 87 -11.92 -14.69 12.49
C ALA A 87 -13.42 -14.58 12.20
N HIS A 88 -13.80 -13.73 11.24
CA HIS A 88 -15.20 -13.43 10.97
C HIS A 88 -15.61 -13.72 9.53
N THR A 89 -16.82 -14.25 9.40
CA THR A 89 -17.51 -14.37 8.11
C THR A 89 -18.72 -13.43 8.11
N TYR A 90 -18.83 -12.59 7.11
CA TYR A 90 -19.93 -11.66 6.97
C TYR A 90 -20.50 -11.69 5.55
N ARG A 91 -21.82 -11.78 5.41
CA ARG A 91 -22.53 -11.97 4.12
C ARG A 91 -22.01 -13.14 3.26
N GLY A 92 -21.39 -14.15 3.90
CA GLY A 92 -20.81 -15.31 3.21
C GLY A 92 -19.36 -15.14 2.75
N TYR A 93 -18.76 -13.98 2.97
CA TYR A 93 -17.36 -13.70 2.69
C TYR A 93 -16.51 -13.88 3.97
N SER A 94 -15.29 -14.36 3.82
CA SER A 94 -14.25 -14.45 4.86
C SER A 94 -13.05 -13.57 4.51
N ASN A 95 -12.11 -13.39 5.42
CA ASN A 95 -10.93 -12.54 5.24
C ASN A 95 -11.25 -11.12 4.78
N LEU A 96 -12.37 -10.59 5.26
CA LEU A 96 -12.78 -9.23 4.94
C LEU A 96 -11.87 -8.23 5.65
N THR A 97 -11.57 -7.14 4.98
CA THR A 97 -10.62 -6.16 5.48
C THR A 97 -11.22 -5.28 6.58
N GLU A 98 -10.62 -5.30 7.75
CA GLU A 98 -10.83 -4.33 8.82
C GLU A 98 -9.98 -3.08 8.56
N PHE A 99 -10.54 -1.92 8.90
CA PHE A 99 -9.82 -0.65 8.87
C PHE A 99 -10.06 0.12 10.15
N GLN A 100 -8.97 0.43 10.85
CA GLN A 100 -8.97 1.17 12.11
C GLN A 100 -7.98 2.33 12.03
N MET A 101 -8.27 3.40 12.76
CA MET A 101 -7.39 4.55 12.86
C MET A 101 -6.87 4.71 14.28
N LEU A 102 -5.59 5.04 14.42
CA LEU A 102 -4.96 5.41 15.68
C LEU A 102 -3.86 6.45 15.45
N TYR A 103 -3.39 7.07 16.53
CA TYR A 103 -2.30 8.02 16.49
C TYR A 103 -1.29 7.74 17.60
N LYS A 104 -0.06 8.24 17.46
CA LYS A 104 0.95 8.21 18.51
C LYS A 104 1.54 9.59 18.75
N CYS A 105 1.83 9.87 20.02
CA CYS A 105 2.39 11.14 20.47
C CYS A 105 3.88 10.99 20.79
N GLU A 106 4.66 12.06 20.61
CA GLU A 106 6.07 12.08 21.05
C GLU A 106 6.18 11.82 22.55
N SER A 107 5.23 12.33 23.33
CA SER A 107 5.19 12.12 24.78
C SER A 107 4.96 10.67 25.19
N ASP A 108 4.59 9.77 24.28
CA ASP A 108 4.37 8.34 24.56
C ASP A 108 5.60 7.48 24.29
N MET A 109 6.65 8.06 23.71
CA MET A 109 7.92 7.37 23.50
C MET A 109 8.59 7.02 24.83
N GLY A 110 9.18 5.82 24.91
CA GLY A 110 9.86 5.33 26.12
C GLY A 110 8.93 4.90 27.26
N LYS A 111 7.60 4.89 27.06
CA LYS A 111 6.63 4.52 28.11
C LYS A 111 6.23 3.05 28.12
N HIS A 112 7.04 2.16 27.53
CA HIS A 112 6.71 0.75 27.52
C HIS A 112 6.75 0.14 28.91
N THR A 113 5.65 -0.47 29.31
CA THR A 113 5.48 -1.09 30.64
C THR A 113 5.84 -2.57 30.66
N ASN A 114 5.96 -3.20 29.47
CA ASN A 114 6.25 -4.63 29.36
C ASN A 114 7.72 -4.87 29.00
N PRO A 115 8.56 -5.34 29.94
CA PRO A 115 9.99 -5.59 29.67
C PRO A 115 10.24 -6.76 28.72
N PHE A 116 9.24 -7.62 28.48
CA PHE A 116 9.36 -8.78 27.56
C PHE A 116 9.12 -8.38 26.09
N PHE A 117 8.59 -7.19 25.86
CA PHE A 117 8.30 -6.64 24.54
C PHE A 117 8.90 -5.26 24.36
N ALA A 118 10.12 -5.07 24.86
CA ALA A 118 10.83 -3.82 24.63
C ALA A 118 11.26 -3.75 23.16
N PRO A 119 11.09 -2.57 22.50
CA PRO A 119 11.59 -2.37 21.15
C PRO A 119 13.12 -2.50 21.13
N ALA A 120 13.66 -3.03 20.01
CA ALA A 120 15.10 -3.18 19.85
C ALA A 120 15.80 -1.80 19.69
N ASP A 121 15.11 -0.84 19.09
CA ASP A 121 15.62 0.52 18.87
C ASP A 121 14.46 1.54 18.76
N GLU A 122 14.83 2.81 18.56
CA GLU A 122 13.87 3.90 18.43
C GLU A 122 12.99 3.79 17.18
N ASP A 123 13.51 3.27 16.08
CA ASP A 123 12.73 3.08 14.85
C ASP A 123 11.63 2.05 15.06
N GLU A 124 11.95 0.94 15.74
CA GLU A 124 10.96 -0.07 16.06
C GLU A 124 9.88 0.48 17.02
N GLU A 125 10.27 1.19 18.07
CA GLU A 125 9.32 1.82 18.99
C GLU A 125 8.39 2.80 18.28
N ARG A 126 8.96 3.59 17.37
CA ARG A 126 8.27 4.68 16.69
C ARG A 126 7.28 4.16 15.65
N TRP A 127 7.66 3.16 14.88
CA TRP A 127 6.98 2.81 13.65
C TRP A 127 6.27 1.45 13.64
N ASN A 128 6.66 0.51 14.51
CA ASN A 128 6.02 -0.79 14.58
C ASN A 128 4.68 -0.70 15.32
N PRO A 129 3.55 -1.12 14.69
CA PRO A 129 2.22 -1.09 15.29
C PRO A 129 2.12 -1.75 16.67
N ALA A 130 2.94 -2.77 16.93
CA ALA A 130 2.94 -3.50 18.20
C ALA A 130 3.27 -2.63 19.43
N TYR A 131 3.92 -1.48 19.22
CA TYR A 131 4.28 -0.52 20.27
C TYR A 131 3.37 0.70 20.33
N TRP A 132 2.28 0.71 19.58
CA TRP A 132 1.28 1.76 19.64
C TRP A 132 0.17 1.39 20.61
N ASP A 133 -0.43 2.41 21.23
CA ASP A 133 -1.54 2.20 22.17
C ASP A 133 -2.79 1.75 21.42
N MET A 134 -3.05 0.46 21.49
CA MET A 134 -4.18 -0.17 20.80
C MET A 134 -5.55 0.18 21.43
N ASP A 135 -5.58 0.75 22.63
CA ASP A 135 -6.83 1.25 23.23
C ASP A 135 -7.30 2.56 22.56
N LEU A 136 -6.43 3.23 21.80
CA LEU A 136 -6.77 4.40 21.00
C LEU A 136 -7.41 4.09 19.65
N LYS A 137 -7.54 2.82 19.29
CA LYS A 137 -8.12 2.43 17.99
C LYS A 137 -9.56 2.93 17.83
N GLN A 138 -9.81 3.53 16.68
CA GLN A 138 -11.14 3.96 16.25
C GLN A 138 -11.54 3.19 15.00
N PRO A 139 -12.62 2.39 15.04
CA PRO A 139 -13.03 1.60 13.89
C PRO A 139 -13.61 2.50 12.80
N VAL A 140 -13.10 2.32 11.58
CA VAL A 140 -13.68 2.86 10.34
C VAL A 140 -14.53 1.78 9.70
N ILE A 141 -13.95 0.63 9.36
CA ILE A 141 -14.64 -0.56 8.88
C ILE A 141 -14.44 -1.65 9.93
N SER A 142 -15.52 -2.25 10.44
CA SER A 142 -15.44 -3.31 11.44
C SER A 142 -16.51 -4.38 11.21
N TYR A 143 -16.10 -5.65 11.39
CA TYR A 143 -16.97 -6.82 11.33
C TYR A 143 -17.22 -7.44 12.72
N TRP A 144 -16.53 -6.98 13.77
CA TRP A 144 -16.82 -7.38 15.16
C TRP A 144 -18.18 -6.86 15.61
N GLU A 145 -18.42 -5.60 15.35
CA GLU A 145 -19.72 -4.96 15.45
C GLU A 145 -19.97 -4.35 14.08
N PRO A 146 -20.59 -5.11 13.15
CA PRO A 146 -20.75 -4.68 11.77
C PRO A 146 -21.38 -3.30 11.69
N ASN A 147 -20.70 -2.39 11.03
CA ASN A 147 -21.16 -1.02 10.85
C ASN A 147 -21.54 -0.75 9.40
N GLN A 148 -22.16 0.37 9.13
CA GLN A 148 -22.59 0.75 7.77
C GLN A 148 -21.43 0.80 6.75
N TYR A 149 -20.18 0.97 7.20
CA TYR A 149 -19.01 1.02 6.32
C TYR A 149 -18.55 -0.37 5.90
N ALA A 150 -18.76 -1.39 6.75
CA ALA A 150 -18.54 -2.79 6.42
C ALA A 150 -19.54 -3.27 5.36
N GLU A 151 -20.81 -2.88 5.47
CA GLU A 151 -21.84 -3.13 4.45
C GLU A 151 -21.45 -2.47 3.13
N ALA A 152 -21.17 -1.17 3.16
CA ALA A 152 -20.83 -0.38 1.99
C ALA A 152 -19.54 -0.89 1.28
N LEU A 153 -18.57 -1.43 2.02
CA LEU A 153 -17.39 -2.03 1.42
C LEU A 153 -17.74 -3.24 0.56
N ILE A 154 -18.59 -4.12 1.06
CA ILE A 154 -18.99 -5.31 0.30
C ILE A 154 -19.81 -4.90 -0.93
N ASP A 155 -20.76 -3.97 -0.78
CA ASP A 155 -21.57 -3.48 -1.89
C ASP A 155 -20.68 -2.84 -2.98
N TRP A 156 -19.65 -2.08 -2.56
CA TRP A 156 -18.66 -1.52 -3.49
C TRP A 156 -17.83 -2.60 -4.18
N TYR A 157 -17.32 -3.60 -3.45
CA TYR A 157 -16.58 -4.70 -4.06
C TYR A 157 -17.41 -5.46 -5.11
N GLU A 158 -18.69 -5.71 -4.81
CA GLU A 158 -19.62 -6.38 -5.73
C GLU A 158 -19.86 -5.51 -6.98
N ALA A 159 -20.07 -4.20 -6.81
CA ALA A 159 -20.27 -3.24 -7.90
C ALA A 159 -19.02 -3.05 -8.76
N ALA A 160 -17.85 -2.98 -8.15
CA ALA A 160 -16.54 -2.91 -8.83
C ALA A 160 -16.13 -4.24 -9.49
N GLY A 161 -16.91 -5.30 -9.32
CA GLY A 161 -16.66 -6.60 -9.95
C GLY A 161 -15.49 -7.38 -9.36
N VAL A 162 -15.12 -7.11 -8.09
CA VAL A 162 -14.08 -7.85 -7.40
C VAL A 162 -14.44 -9.33 -7.32
N GLN A 163 -13.61 -10.16 -7.94
CA GLN A 163 -13.86 -11.60 -8.00
C GLN A 163 -13.38 -12.30 -6.74
N ARG A 164 -14.20 -13.24 -6.19
CA ARG A 164 -13.82 -14.06 -5.04
C ARG A 164 -13.35 -13.19 -3.85
N ILE A 165 -14.15 -12.20 -3.46
CA ILE A 165 -13.87 -11.27 -2.35
C ILE A 165 -13.32 -12.03 -1.13
N GLY A 166 -12.21 -11.56 -0.57
CA GLY A 166 -11.54 -12.13 0.59
C GLY A 166 -10.76 -13.43 0.33
N TYR A 167 -10.74 -13.95 -0.90
CA TYR A 167 -9.93 -15.12 -1.23
C TYR A 167 -8.47 -14.73 -1.45
N GLU A 168 -7.57 -15.54 -0.89
CA GLU A 168 -6.13 -15.43 -1.07
C GLU A 168 -5.56 -16.78 -1.54
N ASP A 169 -4.64 -16.75 -2.51
CA ASP A 169 -3.95 -17.95 -3.00
C ASP A 169 -2.54 -18.00 -2.42
N HIS A 170 -2.41 -18.54 -1.24
CA HIS A 170 -1.14 -18.64 -0.52
C HIS A 170 -0.05 -19.45 -1.23
N THR A 171 -0.39 -20.16 -2.31
CA THR A 171 0.62 -20.93 -3.08
C THR A 171 1.56 -20.04 -3.90
N LEU A 172 1.17 -18.79 -4.13
CA LEU A 172 1.91 -17.81 -4.92
C LEU A 172 2.49 -16.66 -4.09
N ASP A 173 2.36 -16.71 -2.77
CA ASP A 173 2.69 -15.58 -1.90
C ASP A 173 4.19 -15.42 -1.62
N TYR A 174 4.99 -16.43 -1.95
CA TYR A 174 6.43 -16.41 -1.71
C TYR A 174 7.21 -16.74 -2.97
N ASP A 175 8.30 -16.01 -3.20
CA ASP A 175 9.24 -16.30 -4.28
C ASP A 175 10.19 -17.47 -3.92
N SER A 176 11.12 -17.79 -4.83
CA SER A 176 12.12 -18.85 -4.63
C SER A 176 13.08 -18.57 -3.49
N GLU A 177 13.19 -17.34 -3.02
CA GLU A 177 14.02 -16.89 -1.91
C GLU A 177 13.22 -16.73 -0.61
N MET A 178 11.97 -17.22 -0.60
CA MET A 178 11.04 -17.12 0.52
C MET A 178 10.71 -15.68 0.94
N ARG A 179 10.74 -14.75 -0.01
CA ARG A 179 10.25 -13.38 0.23
C ARG A 179 8.77 -13.34 -0.08
N TYR A 180 8.00 -12.69 0.78
CA TYR A 180 6.58 -12.48 0.57
C TYR A 180 6.35 -11.53 -0.62
N ILE A 181 5.67 -12.03 -1.65
CA ILE A 181 5.30 -11.30 -2.87
C ILE A 181 3.78 -11.25 -3.07
N GLY A 182 3.03 -11.78 -2.14
CA GLY A 182 1.57 -11.74 -2.12
C GLY A 182 1.05 -10.31 -2.06
N LYS A 183 -0.22 -10.14 -2.41
CA LYS A 183 -0.92 -8.84 -2.39
C LYS A 183 -2.05 -8.80 -1.37
N GLY A 184 -2.13 -9.86 -0.54
CA GLY A 184 -3.25 -10.08 0.36
C GLY A 184 -4.52 -10.56 -0.37
N PRO A 185 -5.63 -10.70 0.35
CA PRO A 185 -6.88 -11.21 -0.20
C PRO A 185 -7.49 -10.27 -1.26
N ASN A 186 -8.25 -10.85 -2.17
CA ASN A 186 -8.95 -10.12 -3.22
C ASN A 186 -9.85 -9.02 -2.62
N GLY A 187 -9.73 -7.81 -3.14
CA GLY A 187 -10.37 -6.59 -2.65
C GLY A 187 -9.45 -5.72 -1.81
N LEU A 188 -8.45 -6.29 -1.13
CA LEU A 188 -7.51 -5.50 -0.34
C LEU A 188 -6.70 -4.51 -1.19
N PRO A 189 -6.12 -4.87 -2.34
CA PRO A 189 -5.38 -3.93 -3.18
C PRO A 189 -6.22 -2.73 -3.64
N GLU A 190 -7.47 -2.98 -4.03
CA GLU A 190 -8.42 -1.95 -4.46
C GLU A 190 -8.75 -0.99 -3.30
N LEU A 191 -9.04 -1.54 -2.12
CA LEU A 191 -9.31 -0.74 -0.93
C LEU A 191 -8.09 0.06 -0.47
N LEU A 192 -6.90 -0.52 -0.50
CA LEU A 192 -5.65 0.16 -0.16
C LEU A 192 -5.40 1.35 -1.09
N SER A 193 -5.61 1.18 -2.39
CA SER A 193 -5.48 2.28 -3.35
C SER A 193 -6.44 3.41 -3.01
N LEU A 194 -7.71 3.09 -2.74
CA LEU A 194 -8.74 4.07 -2.38
C LEU A 194 -8.39 4.82 -1.08
N ILE A 195 -7.93 4.09 -0.06
CA ILE A 195 -7.55 4.69 1.23
C ILE A 195 -6.30 5.56 1.08
N ALA A 196 -5.31 5.12 0.30
CA ALA A 196 -4.11 5.91 0.01
C ALA A 196 -4.45 7.23 -0.70
N ASP A 197 -5.37 7.19 -1.66
CA ASP A 197 -5.88 8.39 -2.32
C ASP A 197 -6.57 9.34 -1.35
N ILE A 198 -7.44 8.83 -0.46
CA ILE A 198 -8.08 9.65 0.57
C ILE A 198 -7.03 10.29 1.48
N ALA A 199 -6.02 9.53 1.92
CA ALA A 199 -4.95 10.04 2.76
C ALA A 199 -4.12 11.12 2.04
N ALA A 200 -3.79 10.93 0.76
CA ALA A 200 -3.08 11.91 -0.07
C ALA A 200 -3.89 13.20 -0.24
N GLU A 201 -5.21 13.11 -0.42
CA GLU A 201 -6.10 14.27 -0.45
C GLU A 201 -6.08 15.02 0.90
N LEU A 202 -6.16 14.30 2.04
CA LEU A 202 -6.11 14.93 3.37
C LEU A 202 -4.79 15.67 3.60
N GLN A 203 -3.66 15.15 3.11
CA GLN A 203 -2.37 15.81 3.14
C GLN A 203 -2.35 17.05 2.22
N THR A 204 -2.76 16.89 0.98
CA THR A 204 -2.72 17.95 -0.04
C THR A 204 -3.68 19.10 0.29
N ASP A 205 -4.86 18.80 0.79
CA ASP A 205 -5.85 19.79 1.25
C ASP A 205 -5.44 20.50 2.56
N GLY A 206 -4.32 20.07 3.17
CA GLY A 206 -3.80 20.63 4.42
C GLY A 206 -4.67 20.32 5.64
N VAL A 207 -5.53 19.30 5.57
CA VAL A 207 -6.42 18.90 6.69
C VAL A 207 -5.60 18.47 7.89
N ILE A 208 -4.57 17.64 7.66
CA ILE A 208 -3.69 17.13 8.72
C ILE A 208 -2.88 18.26 9.34
N GLU A 209 -2.23 19.09 8.52
CA GLU A 209 -1.44 20.22 9.00
C GLU A 209 -2.29 21.23 9.79
N LYS A 210 -3.49 21.53 9.32
CA LYS A 210 -4.45 22.41 10.00
C LYS A 210 -4.88 21.86 11.35
N LYS A 211 -5.13 20.55 11.43
CA LYS A 211 -5.59 19.88 12.67
C LYS A 211 -4.51 19.82 13.73
N PHE A 212 -3.28 19.45 13.36
CA PHE A 212 -2.20 19.18 14.31
C PHE A 212 -1.14 20.29 14.39
N GLY A 213 -1.29 21.37 13.58
CA GLY A 213 -0.36 22.50 13.54
C GLY A 213 0.98 22.18 12.88
N ARG A 214 1.12 20.98 12.31
CA ARG A 214 2.32 20.50 11.60
C ARG A 214 1.97 19.37 10.63
N LYS A 215 2.83 19.13 9.67
CA LYS A 215 2.75 17.97 8.80
C LYS A 215 3.17 16.73 9.60
N ILE A 216 2.35 15.71 9.59
CA ILE A 216 2.64 14.41 10.19
C ILE A 216 2.25 13.31 9.19
N PRO A 217 2.99 12.18 9.12
CA PRO A 217 2.68 11.11 8.20
C PRO A 217 1.37 10.41 8.52
N ILE A 218 0.71 9.93 7.47
CA ILE A 218 -0.33 8.91 7.55
C ILE A 218 0.31 7.60 7.11
N ILE A 219 0.48 6.65 8.02
CA ILE A 219 1.10 5.36 7.78
C ILE A 219 -0.01 4.34 7.55
N LEU A 220 -0.01 3.68 6.38
CA LEU A 220 -0.83 2.52 6.13
C LEU A 220 -0.04 1.30 6.60
N ALA A 221 -0.60 0.53 7.51
CA ALA A 221 0.06 -0.62 8.12
C ALA A 221 -0.91 -1.78 8.28
N ASP A 222 -0.36 -2.97 8.17
CA ASP A 222 -0.94 -4.21 8.67
C ASP A 222 -0.17 -4.67 9.93
N LEU A 223 -0.36 -5.90 10.35
CA LEU A 223 0.35 -6.45 11.50
C LEU A 223 1.78 -6.92 11.15
N GLU A 224 2.14 -7.00 9.86
CA GLU A 224 3.37 -7.64 9.38
C GLU A 224 4.26 -6.73 8.51
N THR A 225 3.87 -5.50 8.26
CA THR A 225 4.59 -4.53 7.41
C THR A 225 4.85 -5.06 5.99
N ALA A 226 3.80 -5.53 5.31
CA ALA A 226 3.90 -6.02 3.95
C ALA A 226 4.37 -4.93 2.97
N TRP A 227 5.06 -5.33 1.89
CA TRP A 227 5.65 -4.41 0.90
C TRP A 227 4.61 -3.46 0.28
N TYR A 228 3.38 -3.94 0.03
CA TYR A 228 2.29 -3.13 -0.52
C TYR A 228 1.80 -2.05 0.46
N MET A 229 1.93 -2.26 1.77
CA MET A 229 1.64 -1.23 2.77
C MET A 229 2.65 -0.09 2.73
N ILE A 230 3.93 -0.40 2.47
CA ILE A 230 4.99 0.60 2.30
C ILE A 230 4.71 1.46 1.06
N GLU A 231 4.35 0.84 -0.06
CA GLU A 231 3.97 1.55 -1.29
C GLU A 231 2.72 2.41 -1.09
N ALA A 232 1.68 1.88 -0.44
CA ALA A 232 0.48 2.63 -0.12
C ALA A 232 0.77 3.81 0.83
N THR A 233 1.66 3.64 1.82
CA THR A 233 2.11 4.74 2.68
C THR A 233 2.83 5.82 1.89
N GLN A 234 3.69 5.45 0.94
CA GLN A 234 4.36 6.42 0.07
C GLN A 234 3.35 7.22 -0.76
N ALA A 235 2.36 6.54 -1.35
CA ALA A 235 1.29 7.18 -2.12
C ALA A 235 0.43 8.13 -1.26
N ALA A 236 0.14 7.76 -0.02
CA ALA A 236 -0.64 8.55 0.93
C ALA A 236 0.04 9.85 1.39
N ASN A 237 1.36 9.99 1.17
CA ASN A 237 2.17 11.12 1.68
C ASN A 237 2.96 11.79 0.54
N PRO A 238 2.27 12.46 -0.41
CA PRO A 238 2.88 12.91 -1.67
C PRO A 238 3.93 14.01 -1.52
N ASN A 239 4.02 14.67 -0.36
CA ASN A 239 4.99 15.75 -0.11
C ASN A 239 6.13 15.31 0.83
N GLY A 240 6.38 14.00 0.98
CA GLY A 240 7.46 13.46 1.79
C GLY A 240 7.17 13.42 3.30
N GLU A 241 5.91 13.53 3.71
CA GLU A 241 5.52 13.48 5.13
C GLU A 241 5.98 12.18 5.82
N ALA A 242 6.04 11.06 5.06
CA ALA A 242 6.44 9.74 5.56
C ALA A 242 7.91 9.39 5.34
N ASP A 243 8.78 10.30 4.90
CA ASP A 243 10.17 9.99 4.54
C ASP A 243 10.93 9.30 5.68
N ALA A 244 10.74 9.73 6.92
CA ALA A 244 11.39 9.11 8.08
C ALA A 244 10.96 7.65 8.29
N TYR A 245 9.67 7.36 8.14
CA TYR A 245 9.12 6.01 8.20
C TYR A 245 9.69 5.13 7.07
N LEU A 246 9.66 5.62 5.83
CA LEU A 246 10.17 4.89 4.65
C LEU A 246 11.67 4.57 4.77
N GLN A 247 12.45 5.51 5.34
CA GLN A 247 13.85 5.26 5.64
C GLN A 247 14.05 4.21 6.74
N ALA A 248 13.20 4.19 7.78
CA ALA A 248 13.23 3.16 8.81
C ALA A 248 12.90 1.78 8.21
N CYS A 249 11.86 1.66 7.39
CA CYS A 249 11.54 0.42 6.68
C CYS A 249 12.71 -0.08 5.83
N LYS A 250 13.39 0.83 5.12
CA LYS A 250 14.57 0.47 4.32
C LYS A 250 15.70 -0.07 5.19
N ARG A 251 16.03 0.59 6.31
CA ARG A 251 17.05 0.10 7.26
C ARG A 251 16.71 -1.28 7.79
N GLN A 252 15.45 -1.52 8.16
CA GLN A 252 15.00 -2.82 8.64
C GLN A 252 15.12 -3.91 7.56
N ALA A 253 14.78 -3.60 6.32
CA ALA A 253 14.95 -4.53 5.21
C ALA A 253 16.43 -4.89 4.95
N GLU A 254 17.33 -3.89 4.99
CA GLU A 254 18.78 -4.09 4.85
C GLU A 254 19.34 -4.94 6.00
N GLN A 255 18.90 -4.72 7.23
CA GLN A 255 19.29 -5.54 8.39
C GLN A 255 18.78 -6.98 8.28
N ALA A 256 17.52 -7.16 7.85
CA ALA A 256 16.96 -8.49 7.64
C ALA A 256 17.73 -9.28 6.57
N GLU A 257 18.12 -8.62 5.47
CA GLU A 257 18.92 -9.26 4.42
C GLU A 257 20.31 -9.64 4.92
N ALA A 258 21.00 -8.75 5.64
CA ALA A 258 22.31 -9.06 6.24
C ALA A 258 22.23 -10.24 7.22
N MET A 259 21.14 -10.35 8.00
CA MET A 259 20.93 -11.51 8.87
C MET A 259 20.69 -12.81 8.07
N ARG A 260 19.93 -12.77 6.99
CA ARG A 260 19.71 -13.94 6.11
C ARG A 260 21.04 -14.44 5.53
N GLU A 261 21.87 -13.55 5.00
CA GLU A 261 23.19 -13.90 4.48
C GLU A 261 24.09 -14.51 5.57
N MET A 262 24.08 -13.95 6.77
CA MET A 262 24.82 -14.49 7.90
C MET A 262 24.39 -15.93 8.25
N TYR A 263 23.09 -16.18 8.37
CA TYR A 263 22.56 -17.51 8.66
C TYR A 263 22.80 -18.49 7.52
N ALA A 264 22.68 -18.07 6.27
CA ALA A 264 22.97 -18.92 5.11
C ALA A 264 24.43 -19.39 5.12
N ASN A 265 25.38 -18.49 5.41
CA ASN A 265 26.80 -18.81 5.54
C ASN A 265 27.08 -19.77 6.71
N GLU A 266 26.43 -19.56 7.86
CA GLU A 266 26.57 -20.43 9.03
C GLU A 266 26.05 -21.85 8.74
N ILE A 267 24.89 -21.97 8.10
CA ILE A 267 24.34 -23.26 7.67
C ILE A 267 25.28 -23.97 6.70
N GLU A 268 25.82 -23.26 5.73
CA GLU A 268 26.79 -23.83 4.76
C GLU A 268 28.02 -24.36 5.47
N GLU A 269 28.58 -23.62 6.41
CA GLU A 269 29.74 -24.06 7.22
C GLU A 269 29.43 -25.29 8.09
N LEU A 270 28.24 -25.35 8.70
CA LEU A 270 27.79 -26.51 9.47
C LEU A 270 27.65 -27.75 8.57
N MET A 271 27.09 -27.60 7.38
CA MET A 271 26.96 -28.69 6.40
C MET A 271 28.34 -29.19 5.93
N LYS A 272 29.31 -28.31 5.68
CA LYS A 272 30.72 -28.68 5.34
C LYS A 272 31.39 -29.46 6.48
N ARG A 273 31.15 -29.08 7.73
CA ARG A 273 31.73 -29.79 8.92
C ARG A 273 31.12 -31.18 9.09
N ARG A 274 29.83 -31.36 8.82
CA ARG A 274 29.10 -32.65 8.93
C ARG A 274 29.55 -33.65 7.87
N ASN A 275 30.01 -33.17 6.72
CA ASN A 275 30.41 -33.99 5.58
C ASN A 275 31.95 -34.34 5.59
N ARG A 276 32.67 -33.90 6.61
CA ARG A 276 34.07 -34.29 6.91
C ARG A 276 34.12 -35.36 7.99
#